data_0e78d9467cf4a18a10c63b04e12f13b6
#
_entry.id   0e78d9467cf4a18a10c63b04e12f13b6
#
_cell.length_a   1.000
_cell.length_b   1.000
_cell.length_c   1.000
_cell.angle_alpha   90.00
_cell.angle_beta   90.00
_cell.angle_gamma   90.00
#
_symmetry.space_group_name_H-M   'P 1'
#
loop_
_entity.id
_entity.type
_entity.pdbx_description
1 polymer ?
#
loop_
_entity_poly.entity_id
_entity_poly.type
_entity_poly.pdbx_seq_one_letter_code
_entity_poly.pdbx_strand_id
1 'polypeptide(L)'
;ASYGQTLELVKSGQADILGYYINENDAFNPDGLNITKNYMMLNSIIMRNKYTPFPNDKNIAAVINGSCASRNIKHTDVAHFDTYEECLNAVDSGEASYSRIPVVVLEDLYMSDYYTNIIPVIESPEIYLSLGVSSSNDIQLYSILNKSLVNLTNEQTAQVLSNNTLMSGKKEMSFKALVYSNPVIFSLIIIGFILLVVTIVFMYFWFKMKNQVI
;
A
#
# COMPACT_ATOMS: atom_id res chain seq x y z
N ALA A 1 4.75 3.26 13.56
CA ALA A 1 4.75 4.65 13.11
C ALA A 1 4.60 4.65 11.59
N SER A 2 3.82 5.60 11.03
CA SER A 2 3.71 5.78 9.58
C SER A 2 5.00 6.41 9.02
N TYR A 3 5.18 6.34 7.69
CA TYR A 3 6.33 6.97 7.03
C TYR A 3 6.42 8.47 7.36
N GLY A 4 5.30 9.19 7.29
CA GLY A 4 5.25 10.62 7.62
C GLY A 4 5.64 10.91 9.07
N GLN A 5 5.20 10.08 10.03
CA GLN A 5 5.60 10.23 11.43
C GLN A 5 7.10 10.03 11.63
N THR A 6 7.70 9.00 11.01
CA THR A 6 9.14 8.77 11.10
C THR A 6 9.95 9.89 10.44
N LEU A 7 9.48 10.42 9.32
CA LEU A 7 10.09 11.56 8.64
C LEU A 7 10.11 12.80 9.54
N GLU A 8 9.00 13.14 10.20
CA GLU A 8 8.91 14.28 11.11
C GLU A 8 9.80 14.11 12.36
N LEU A 9 9.97 12.91 12.89
CA LEU A 9 10.90 12.64 13.98
C LEU A 9 12.35 12.95 13.59
N VAL A 10 12.75 12.60 12.36
CA VAL A 10 14.10 12.88 11.88
C VAL A 10 14.27 14.36 11.55
N LYS A 11 13.27 15.01 10.94
CA LYS A 11 13.28 16.45 10.67
C LYS A 11 13.38 17.29 11.94
N SER A 12 12.68 16.88 13.00
CA SER A 12 12.74 17.55 14.31
C SER A 12 13.98 17.25 15.13
N GLY A 13 14.85 16.34 14.67
CA GLY A 13 16.05 15.90 15.40
C GLY A 13 15.78 14.97 16.58
N GLN A 14 14.56 14.43 16.70
CA GLN A 14 14.20 13.41 17.70
C GLN A 14 14.69 12.01 17.30
N ALA A 15 14.99 11.81 16.03
CA ALA A 15 15.68 10.63 15.52
C ALA A 15 16.81 11.07 14.60
N ASP A 16 17.87 10.29 14.53
CA ASP A 16 19.09 10.61 13.79
C ASP A 16 19.00 10.24 12.32
N ILE A 17 18.34 9.11 12.02
CA ILE A 17 18.34 8.48 10.70
C ILE A 17 16.94 8.02 10.34
N LEU A 18 16.53 8.36 9.11
CA LEU A 18 15.42 7.73 8.42
C LEU A 18 15.96 6.56 7.59
N GLY A 19 15.54 5.34 7.89
CA GLY A 19 16.04 4.12 7.26
C GLY A 19 15.76 4.02 5.76
N TYR A 20 14.71 4.68 5.26
CA TYR A 20 14.45 4.84 3.85
C TYR A 20 13.82 6.21 3.57
N TYR A 21 14.39 6.91 2.64
CA TYR A 21 13.86 8.13 2.07
C TYR A 21 13.49 7.86 0.61
N ILE A 22 12.24 8.14 0.26
CA ILE A 22 11.75 7.93 -1.10
C ILE A 22 12.21 9.12 -1.94
N ASN A 23 13.23 8.89 -2.76
CA ASN A 23 13.79 9.90 -3.65
C ASN A 23 13.27 9.68 -5.07
N GLU A 24 12.55 10.64 -5.60
CA GLU A 24 12.02 10.58 -6.97
C GLU A 24 12.93 11.29 -7.99
N ASN A 25 13.83 12.15 -7.52
CA ASN A 25 14.80 12.87 -8.35
C ASN A 25 15.91 13.47 -7.49
N ASP A 26 17.14 13.33 -7.90
CA ASP A 26 18.36 13.78 -7.21
C ASP A 26 18.44 15.28 -6.90
N ALA A 27 17.52 16.11 -7.37
CA ALA A 27 17.69 17.57 -7.39
C ALA A 27 16.88 18.34 -6.34
N PHE A 28 15.92 17.75 -5.65
CA PHE A 28 15.05 18.49 -4.73
C PHE A 28 14.81 17.73 -3.42
N ASN A 29 15.36 18.28 -2.35
CA ASN A 29 15.15 17.79 -0.98
C ASN A 29 14.29 18.81 -0.21
N PRO A 30 12.94 18.70 -0.26
CA PRO A 30 12.04 19.63 0.41
C PRO A 30 12.12 19.52 1.94
N ASP A 31 12.66 18.43 2.44
CA ASP A 31 12.60 18.09 3.86
C ASP A 31 13.80 18.61 4.65
N GLY A 32 14.81 19.16 3.96
CA GLY A 32 16.01 19.71 4.62
C GLY A 32 16.88 18.66 5.32
N LEU A 33 16.76 17.38 4.91
CA LEU A 33 17.60 16.30 5.42
C LEU A 33 18.88 16.15 4.60
N ASN A 34 19.91 15.58 5.20
CA ASN A 34 21.08 15.13 4.47
C ASN A 34 20.78 13.76 3.84
N ILE A 35 20.51 13.72 2.54
CA ILE A 35 20.16 12.50 1.82
C ILE A 35 21.40 11.83 1.26
N THR A 36 21.59 10.54 1.58
CA THR A 36 22.70 9.73 1.06
C THR A 36 22.49 9.37 -0.41
N LYS A 37 23.50 8.77 -1.04
CA LYS A 37 23.30 8.09 -2.32
C LYS A 37 22.22 7.03 -2.21
N ASN A 38 21.55 6.77 -3.34
CA ASN A 38 20.57 5.71 -3.44
C ASN A 38 21.25 4.37 -3.20
N TYR A 39 20.71 3.58 -2.28
CA TYR A 39 21.21 2.24 -1.97
C TYR A 39 20.35 1.14 -2.57
N MET A 40 19.13 1.48 -3.01
CA MET A 40 18.21 0.53 -3.61
C MET A 40 17.33 1.22 -4.63
N MET A 41 17.00 0.49 -5.69
CA MET A 41 16.01 0.86 -6.69
C MET A 41 14.87 -0.14 -6.63
N LEU A 42 13.65 0.34 -6.54
CA LEU A 42 12.43 -0.44 -6.54
C LEU A 42 11.63 -0.16 -7.80
N ASN A 43 11.16 -1.21 -8.43
CA ASN A 43 10.14 -1.08 -9.45
C ASN A 43 8.83 -0.65 -8.79
N SER A 44 8.14 0.29 -9.42
CA SER A 44 6.82 0.71 -8.98
C SER A 44 5.82 0.59 -10.13
N ILE A 45 4.57 0.51 -9.78
CA ILE A 45 3.48 0.46 -10.73
C ILE A 45 2.45 1.53 -10.37
N ILE A 46 1.91 2.18 -11.40
CA ILE A 46 0.79 3.10 -11.22
C ILE A 46 -0.48 2.28 -11.27
N MET A 47 -1.24 2.34 -10.20
CA MET A 47 -2.56 1.76 -10.08
C MET A 47 -3.59 2.86 -10.24
N ARG A 48 -4.55 2.71 -11.17
CA ARG A 48 -5.59 3.69 -11.41
C ARG A 48 -6.99 3.11 -11.28
N ASN A 49 -7.96 3.94 -11.01
CA ASN A 49 -9.35 3.55 -11.10
C ASN A 49 -9.75 3.35 -12.57
N LYS A 50 -10.37 2.22 -12.90
CA LYS A 50 -10.75 1.85 -14.28
C LYS A 50 -11.84 2.75 -14.88
N TYR A 51 -12.65 3.40 -14.04
CA TYR A 51 -13.74 4.28 -14.45
C TYR A 51 -13.32 5.74 -14.57
N THR A 52 -12.19 6.12 -13.98
CA THR A 52 -11.68 7.48 -14.06
C THR A 52 -10.83 7.63 -15.32
N PRO A 53 -11.09 8.66 -16.19
CA PRO A 53 -10.23 8.94 -17.33
C PRO A 53 -8.79 9.18 -16.87
N PHE A 54 -7.81 8.54 -17.56
CA PHE A 54 -6.40 8.65 -17.20
C PHE A 54 -5.52 8.52 -18.45
N PRO A 55 -4.52 9.39 -18.68
CA PRO A 55 -4.23 10.60 -17.90
C PRO A 55 -5.28 11.70 -18.15
N ASN A 56 -5.56 12.50 -17.12
CA ASN A 56 -6.49 13.62 -17.17
C ASN A 56 -5.87 14.79 -16.40
N ASP A 57 -6.17 16.02 -16.80
CA ASP A 57 -5.70 17.23 -16.12
C ASP A 57 -6.33 17.41 -14.71
N LYS A 58 -7.36 16.64 -14.38
CA LYS A 58 -8.07 16.66 -13.09
C LYS A 58 -7.78 15.42 -12.21
N ASN A 59 -6.67 14.74 -12.45
CA ASN A 59 -6.33 13.58 -11.63
C ASN A 59 -6.03 13.98 -10.18
N ILE A 60 -6.50 13.18 -9.24
CA ILE A 60 -6.14 13.23 -7.82
C ILE A 60 -5.17 12.08 -7.56
N ALA A 61 -3.99 12.41 -7.05
CA ALA A 61 -2.98 11.42 -6.68
C ALA A 61 -3.16 10.98 -5.22
N ALA A 62 -3.26 9.68 -4.96
CA ALA A 62 -3.16 9.14 -3.61
C ALA A 62 -1.70 8.82 -3.29
N VAL A 63 -1.16 9.40 -2.23
CA VAL A 63 0.23 9.21 -1.79
C VAL A 63 0.30 8.96 -0.29
N ILE A 64 1.35 8.29 0.16
CA ILE A 64 1.58 8.16 1.60
C ILE A 64 2.09 9.50 2.17
N ASN A 65 1.70 9.78 3.42
CA ASN A 65 2.14 10.96 4.15
C ASN A 65 3.67 11.07 4.15
N GLY A 66 4.18 12.22 3.74
CA GLY A 66 5.62 12.49 3.64
C GLY A 66 6.25 12.13 2.28
N SER A 67 5.50 11.52 1.34
CA SER A 67 5.94 11.33 -0.04
C SER A 67 5.28 12.31 -1.00
N CYS A 68 5.81 12.41 -2.20
CA CYS A 68 5.28 13.27 -3.26
C CYS A 68 4.57 12.46 -4.35
N ALA A 69 3.61 13.09 -5.01
CA ALA A 69 3.00 12.53 -6.20
C ALA A 69 4.00 12.50 -7.36
N SER A 70 3.82 11.54 -8.29
CA SER A 70 4.68 11.43 -9.45
C SER A 70 4.63 12.69 -10.31
N ARG A 71 5.79 13.29 -10.60
CA ARG A 71 5.91 14.49 -11.43
C ARG A 71 5.57 14.25 -12.91
N ASN A 72 5.66 13.00 -13.34
CA ASN A 72 5.42 12.62 -14.73
C ASN A 72 3.94 12.52 -15.07
N ILE A 73 3.06 12.58 -14.06
CA ILE A 73 1.62 12.50 -14.21
C ILE A 73 1.01 13.82 -13.74
N LYS A 74 0.30 14.49 -14.65
CA LYS A 74 -0.44 15.69 -14.26
C LYS A 74 -1.53 15.34 -13.25
N HIS A 75 -1.59 16.11 -12.19
CA HIS A 75 -2.62 16.02 -11.15
C HIS A 75 -2.97 17.44 -10.68
N THR A 76 -4.21 17.62 -10.24
CA THR A 76 -4.68 18.89 -9.67
C THR A 76 -4.60 18.92 -8.17
N ASP A 77 -4.64 17.74 -7.54
CA ASP A 77 -4.67 17.59 -6.10
C ASP A 77 -3.95 16.33 -5.65
N VAL A 78 -3.53 16.29 -4.40
CA VAL A 78 -2.83 15.18 -3.77
C VAL A 78 -3.53 14.84 -2.47
N ALA A 79 -4.08 13.64 -2.40
CA ALA A 79 -4.66 13.08 -1.18
C ALA A 79 -3.59 12.28 -0.42
N HIS A 80 -3.43 12.58 0.85
CA HIS A 80 -2.40 11.99 1.71
C HIS A 80 -3.00 10.94 2.64
N PHE A 81 -2.35 9.77 2.73
CA PHE A 81 -2.77 8.61 3.52
C PHE A 81 -1.60 8.07 4.35
N ASP A 82 -1.89 7.30 5.38
CA ASP A 82 -0.85 6.73 6.24
C ASP A 82 -0.22 5.45 5.66
N THR A 83 -0.97 4.72 4.84
CA THR A 83 -0.54 3.43 4.27
C THR A 83 -0.82 3.32 2.77
N TYR A 84 -0.10 2.44 2.08
CA TYR A 84 -0.39 2.11 0.68
C TYR A 84 -1.74 1.39 0.51
N GLU A 85 -2.19 0.66 1.52
CA GLU A 85 -3.51 0.04 1.53
C GLU A 85 -4.63 1.09 1.47
N GLU A 86 -4.52 2.15 2.27
CA GLU A 86 -5.45 3.28 2.22
C GLU A 86 -5.39 4.01 0.88
N CYS A 87 -4.20 4.20 0.30
CA CYS A 87 -4.06 4.74 -1.05
C CYS A 87 -4.81 3.90 -2.09
N LEU A 88 -4.68 2.57 -2.05
CA LEU A 88 -5.37 1.67 -2.96
C LEU A 88 -6.89 1.67 -2.73
N ASN A 89 -7.34 1.72 -1.47
CA ASN A 89 -8.76 1.83 -1.14
C ASN A 89 -9.37 3.13 -1.68
N ALA A 90 -8.65 4.24 -1.58
CA ALA A 90 -9.07 5.53 -2.15
C ALA A 90 -9.16 5.48 -3.68
N VAL A 91 -8.23 4.78 -4.34
CA VAL A 91 -8.29 4.55 -5.79
C VAL A 91 -9.45 3.61 -6.15
N ASP A 92 -9.67 2.52 -5.41
CA ASP A 92 -10.76 1.57 -5.67
C ASP A 92 -12.15 2.21 -5.50
N SER A 93 -12.31 3.06 -4.49
CA SER A 93 -13.55 3.83 -4.26
C SER A 93 -13.79 4.95 -5.26
N GLY A 94 -12.75 5.42 -5.97
CA GLY A 94 -12.80 6.55 -6.87
C GLY A 94 -12.59 7.91 -6.19
N GLU A 95 -12.21 7.94 -4.92
CA GLU A 95 -11.79 9.13 -4.18
C GLU A 95 -10.49 9.71 -4.76
N ALA A 96 -9.57 8.83 -5.17
CA ALA A 96 -8.38 9.18 -5.91
C ALA A 96 -8.36 8.56 -7.31
N SER A 97 -7.70 9.21 -8.25
CA SER A 97 -7.62 8.75 -9.63
C SER A 97 -6.55 7.67 -9.81
N TYR A 98 -5.44 7.80 -9.09
CA TYR A 98 -4.32 6.88 -9.17
C TYR A 98 -3.45 6.93 -7.91
N SER A 99 -2.67 5.87 -7.73
CA SER A 99 -1.56 5.83 -6.77
C SER A 99 -0.36 5.12 -7.38
N ARG A 100 0.85 5.49 -6.96
CA ARG A 100 2.08 4.80 -7.33
C ARG A 100 2.52 3.90 -6.18
N ILE A 101 2.59 2.62 -6.42
CA ILE A 101 2.87 1.60 -5.41
C ILE A 101 4.15 0.85 -5.80
N PRO A 102 5.11 0.66 -4.87
CA PRO A 102 6.22 -0.27 -5.09
C PRO A 102 5.70 -1.69 -5.33
N VAL A 103 6.26 -2.38 -6.33
CA VAL A 103 5.79 -3.74 -6.71
C VAL A 103 5.87 -4.70 -5.53
N VAL A 104 6.93 -4.61 -4.72
CA VAL A 104 7.11 -5.46 -3.53
C VAL A 104 6.02 -5.29 -2.48
N VAL A 105 5.44 -4.09 -2.37
CA VAL A 105 4.32 -3.81 -1.45
C VAL A 105 3.01 -4.24 -2.09
N LEU A 106 2.90 -4.10 -3.40
CA LEU A 106 1.70 -4.46 -4.14
C LEU A 106 1.40 -5.95 -4.06
N GLU A 107 2.41 -6.81 -4.16
CA GLU A 107 2.24 -8.27 -4.04
C GLU A 107 1.58 -8.65 -2.72
N ASP A 108 2.04 -8.07 -1.60
CA ASP A 108 1.46 -8.31 -0.29
C ASP A 108 0.01 -7.81 -0.19
N LEU A 109 -0.28 -6.64 -0.75
CA LEU A 109 -1.62 -6.04 -0.70
C LEU A 109 -2.62 -6.78 -1.57
N TYR A 110 -2.22 -7.22 -2.78
CA TYR A 110 -3.09 -8.01 -3.66
C TYR A 110 -3.43 -9.39 -3.11
N MET A 111 -2.54 -9.96 -2.30
CA MET A 111 -2.81 -11.24 -1.62
C MET A 111 -3.74 -11.06 -0.41
N SER A 112 -3.80 -9.87 0.20
CA SER A 112 -4.58 -9.61 1.40
C SER A 112 -5.97 -9.05 1.12
N ASP A 113 -6.13 -8.26 0.06
CA ASP A 113 -7.37 -7.57 -0.29
C ASP A 113 -7.78 -7.78 -1.74
N TYR A 114 -9.09 -7.69 -2.00
CA TYR A 114 -9.64 -7.80 -3.34
C TYR A 114 -10.09 -6.42 -3.83
N TYR A 115 -9.39 -5.91 -4.85
CA TYR A 115 -9.72 -4.64 -5.50
C TYR A 115 -10.48 -4.90 -6.81
N THR A 116 -11.66 -4.29 -6.97
CA THR A 116 -12.52 -4.52 -8.13
C THR A 116 -12.40 -3.47 -9.21
N ASN A 117 -12.01 -2.26 -8.82
CA ASN A 117 -12.03 -1.10 -9.70
C ASN A 117 -10.64 -0.57 -10.05
N ILE A 118 -9.59 -1.26 -9.62
CA ILE A 118 -8.22 -0.87 -9.89
C ILE A 118 -7.66 -1.67 -11.05
N ILE A 119 -6.93 -0.97 -11.92
CA ILE A 119 -6.15 -1.59 -12.99
C ILE A 119 -4.75 -0.98 -13.04
N PRO A 120 -3.72 -1.79 -13.37
CA PRO A 120 -2.37 -1.29 -13.53
C PRO A 120 -2.22 -0.49 -14.82
N VAL A 121 -1.32 0.50 -14.79
CA VAL A 121 -0.83 1.19 -15.98
C VAL A 121 0.53 0.59 -16.35
N ILE A 122 0.82 0.48 -17.65
CA ILE A 122 2.03 -0.20 -18.16
C ILE A 122 3.31 0.57 -17.84
N GLU A 123 3.25 1.89 -17.67
CA GLU A 123 4.41 2.70 -17.30
C GLU A 123 4.74 2.52 -15.82
N SER A 124 5.97 2.07 -15.58
CA SER A 124 6.48 1.74 -14.24
C SER A 124 7.65 2.66 -13.90
N PRO A 125 7.41 3.83 -13.31
CA PRO A 125 8.50 4.69 -12.85
C PRO A 125 9.28 4.01 -11.71
N GLU A 126 10.60 4.14 -11.74
CA GLU A 126 11.48 3.65 -10.69
C GLU A 126 11.38 4.52 -9.43
N ILE A 127 11.48 3.89 -8.26
CA ILE A 127 11.60 4.56 -6.96
C ILE A 127 12.99 4.28 -6.42
N TYR A 128 13.70 5.34 -6.04
CA TYR A 128 15.02 5.24 -5.45
C TYR A 128 14.92 5.41 -3.94
N LEU A 129 15.59 4.53 -3.20
CA LEU A 129 15.66 4.60 -1.74
C LEU A 129 17.03 5.08 -1.30
N SER A 130 17.02 6.05 -0.39
CA SER A 130 18.21 6.63 0.25
C SER A 130 18.03 6.61 1.77
N LEU A 131 19.09 6.83 2.53
CA LEU A 131 18.97 7.17 3.94
C LEU A 131 18.80 8.69 4.08
N GLY A 132 17.90 9.10 4.96
CA GLY A 132 17.78 10.49 5.40
C GLY A 132 18.48 10.67 6.75
N VAL A 133 19.36 11.64 6.86
CA VAL A 133 20.06 11.98 8.11
C VAL A 133 19.63 13.36 8.57
N SER A 134 19.30 13.53 9.83
CA SER A 134 18.91 14.81 10.38
C SER A 134 20.00 15.86 10.13
N SER A 135 19.61 17.04 9.65
CA SER A 135 20.53 18.14 9.40
C SER A 135 21.09 18.77 10.69
N SER A 136 20.43 18.51 11.82
CA SER A 136 20.90 18.93 13.16
C SER A 136 22.05 18.09 13.69
N ASN A 137 22.29 16.91 13.07
CA ASN A 137 23.32 15.98 13.52
C ASN A 137 24.66 16.18 12.81
N ASP A 138 25.69 15.59 13.40
CA ASP A 138 27.06 15.67 12.93
C ASP A 138 27.16 15.20 11.46
N ILE A 139 27.75 16.04 10.62
CA ILE A 139 28.06 15.75 9.22
C ILE A 139 28.93 14.50 9.05
N GLN A 140 29.59 14.07 10.12
CA GLN A 140 30.39 12.84 10.15
C GLN A 140 29.50 11.61 10.01
N LEU A 141 28.35 11.55 10.68
CA LEU A 141 27.40 10.45 10.56
C LEU A 141 26.94 10.28 9.11
N TYR A 142 26.53 11.38 8.46
CA TYR A 142 26.18 11.37 7.04
C TYR A 142 27.34 10.85 6.18
N SER A 143 28.56 11.33 6.41
CA SER A 143 29.75 10.95 5.63
C SER A 143 30.05 9.44 5.77
N ILE A 144 29.95 8.89 6.98
CA ILE A 144 30.17 7.47 7.26
C ILE A 144 29.12 6.62 6.52
N LEU A 145 27.84 6.96 6.70
CA LEU A 145 26.73 6.24 6.05
C LEU A 145 26.85 6.27 4.54
N ASN A 146 27.07 7.47 3.97
CA ASN A 146 27.18 7.63 2.53
C ASN A 146 28.35 6.85 1.94
N LYS A 147 29.51 6.80 2.62
CA LYS A 147 30.67 6.00 2.21
C LYS A 147 30.39 4.48 2.33
N SER A 148 29.67 4.07 3.36
CA SER A 148 29.31 2.65 3.54
C SER A 148 28.38 2.18 2.44
N LEU A 149 27.41 3.00 2.03
CA LEU A 149 26.45 2.67 0.97
C LEU A 149 27.08 2.59 -0.42
N VAL A 150 28.15 3.34 -0.69
CA VAL A 150 28.86 3.28 -1.98
C VAL A 150 29.45 1.88 -2.26
N ASN A 151 29.75 1.13 -1.21
CA ASN A 151 30.34 -0.22 -1.32
C ASN A 151 29.27 -1.33 -1.42
N LEU A 152 27.98 -1.02 -1.32
CA LEU A 152 26.92 -1.98 -1.53
C LEU A 152 26.76 -2.31 -3.01
N THR A 153 26.80 -3.59 -3.34
CA THR A 153 26.54 -4.06 -4.70
C THR A 153 25.04 -4.27 -4.93
N ASN A 154 24.60 -4.18 -6.19
CA ASN A 154 23.22 -4.46 -6.56
C ASN A 154 22.79 -5.89 -6.20
N GLU A 155 23.73 -6.85 -6.21
CA GLU A 155 23.47 -8.22 -5.78
C GLU A 155 23.15 -8.32 -4.30
N GLN A 156 23.90 -7.61 -3.46
CA GLN A 156 23.67 -7.59 -2.01
C GLN A 156 22.30 -6.96 -1.68
N THR A 157 21.96 -5.85 -2.32
CA THR A 157 20.66 -5.20 -2.11
C THR A 157 19.50 -6.06 -2.62
N ALA A 158 19.64 -6.72 -3.77
CA ALA A 158 18.65 -7.64 -4.30
C ALA A 158 18.47 -8.88 -3.42
N GLN A 159 19.56 -9.41 -2.85
CA GLN A 159 19.52 -10.56 -1.94
C GLN A 159 18.79 -10.19 -0.63
N VAL A 160 19.07 -9.01 -0.06
CA VAL A 160 18.39 -8.53 1.15
C VAL A 160 16.89 -8.35 0.86
N LEU A 161 16.54 -7.75 -0.27
CA LEU A 161 15.15 -7.56 -0.67
C LEU A 161 14.44 -8.92 -0.83
N SER A 162 15.02 -9.85 -1.58
CA SER A 162 14.48 -11.19 -1.80
C SER A 162 14.26 -11.94 -0.49
N ASN A 163 15.25 -11.94 0.41
CA ASN A 163 15.15 -12.63 1.70
C ASN A 163 14.06 -12.05 2.58
N ASN A 164 13.83 -10.75 2.55
CA ASN A 164 12.83 -10.10 3.38
C ASN A 164 11.41 -10.16 2.78
N THR A 165 11.27 -10.13 1.46
CA THR A 165 9.96 -10.32 0.79
C THR A 165 9.48 -11.76 0.89
N LEU A 166 10.37 -12.74 0.78
CA LEU A 166 10.01 -14.16 0.96
C LEU A 166 9.68 -14.51 2.42
N MET A 167 10.23 -13.75 3.38
CA MET A 167 9.95 -13.90 4.81
C MET A 167 8.78 -13.05 5.29
N SER A 168 8.28 -12.11 4.48
CA SER A 168 7.06 -11.37 4.77
C SER A 168 5.89 -12.35 4.77
N GLY A 169 5.69 -12.92 5.94
CA GLY A 169 4.92 -14.14 6.17
C GLY A 169 3.53 -14.07 5.59
N LYS A 170 2.96 -15.22 5.33
CA LYS A 170 1.56 -15.45 4.93
C LYS A 170 0.62 -14.47 5.63
N LYS A 171 0.38 -13.34 4.98
CA LYS A 171 -0.67 -12.43 5.44
C LYS A 171 -1.97 -13.20 5.27
N GLU A 172 -2.73 -13.34 6.32
CA GLU A 172 -4.02 -14.04 6.26
C GLU A 172 -4.89 -13.32 5.24
N MET A 173 -5.45 -14.09 4.32
CA MET A 173 -6.35 -13.56 3.29
C MET A 173 -7.53 -12.87 3.97
N SER A 174 -7.83 -11.63 3.62
CA SER A 174 -8.94 -10.91 4.21
C SER A 174 -10.27 -11.63 3.91
N PHE A 175 -11.27 -11.48 4.79
CA PHE A 175 -12.59 -12.05 4.56
C PHE A 175 -13.19 -11.60 3.22
N LYS A 176 -12.96 -10.33 2.83
CA LYS A 176 -13.38 -9.78 1.55
C LYS A 176 -12.73 -10.55 0.39
N ALA A 177 -11.42 -10.77 0.42
CA ALA A 177 -10.69 -11.53 -0.60
C ALA A 177 -11.18 -12.98 -0.68
N LEU A 178 -11.45 -13.62 0.46
CA LEU A 178 -11.97 -14.99 0.53
C LEU A 178 -13.36 -15.09 -0.12
N VAL A 179 -14.26 -14.16 0.13
CA VAL A 179 -15.61 -14.13 -0.48
C VAL A 179 -15.52 -13.98 -2.00
N TYR A 180 -14.71 -13.04 -2.47
CA TYR A 180 -14.59 -12.78 -3.92
C TYR A 180 -13.80 -13.86 -4.67
N SER A 181 -12.86 -14.53 -4.03
CA SER A 181 -12.14 -15.64 -4.65
C SER A 181 -13.01 -16.90 -4.84
N ASN A 182 -14.07 -17.06 -4.02
CA ASN A 182 -14.94 -18.23 -4.05
C ASN A 182 -16.44 -17.86 -4.01
N PRO A 183 -16.95 -17.07 -4.98
CA PRO A 183 -18.32 -16.54 -4.91
C PRO A 183 -19.39 -17.64 -4.94
N VAL A 184 -19.13 -18.76 -5.63
CA VAL A 184 -20.07 -19.89 -5.72
C VAL A 184 -20.21 -20.58 -4.36
N ILE A 185 -19.11 -20.80 -3.64
CA ILE A 185 -19.12 -21.43 -2.33
C ILE A 185 -19.89 -20.55 -1.34
N PHE A 186 -19.62 -19.25 -1.34
CA PHE A 186 -20.33 -18.31 -0.45
C PHE A 186 -21.82 -18.21 -0.75
N SER A 187 -22.21 -18.19 -2.02
CA SER A 187 -23.64 -18.20 -2.39
C SER A 187 -24.33 -19.49 -1.94
N LEU A 188 -23.68 -20.64 -2.06
CA LEU A 188 -24.23 -21.93 -1.56
C LEU A 188 -24.38 -21.95 -0.02
N ILE A 189 -23.43 -21.38 0.71
CA ILE A 189 -23.52 -21.25 2.17
C ILE A 189 -24.70 -20.37 2.56
N ILE A 190 -24.89 -19.22 1.90
CA ILE A 190 -26.02 -18.32 2.15
C ILE A 190 -27.36 -19.01 1.86
N ILE A 191 -27.48 -19.70 0.73
CA ILE A 191 -28.69 -20.44 0.36
C ILE A 191 -28.98 -21.53 1.41
N GLY A 192 -27.96 -22.28 1.82
CA GLY A 192 -28.10 -23.31 2.86
C GLY A 192 -28.58 -22.76 4.19
N PHE A 193 -28.04 -21.58 4.57
CA PHE A 193 -28.46 -20.90 5.80
C PHE A 193 -29.93 -20.42 5.74
N ILE A 194 -30.35 -19.87 4.60
CA ILE A 194 -31.75 -19.47 4.38
C ILE A 194 -32.68 -20.67 4.48
N LEU A 195 -32.34 -21.81 3.83
CA LEU A 195 -33.14 -23.04 3.91
C LEU A 195 -33.25 -23.56 5.34
N LEU A 196 -32.17 -23.50 6.12
CA LEU A 196 -32.17 -23.89 7.52
C LEU A 196 -33.11 -23.04 8.34
N VAL A 197 -33.07 -21.70 8.17
CA VAL A 197 -33.98 -20.79 8.86
C VAL A 197 -35.44 -21.09 8.48
N VAL A 198 -35.73 -21.28 7.21
CA VAL A 198 -37.08 -21.63 6.72
C VAL A 198 -37.59 -22.93 7.35
N THR A 199 -36.75 -23.97 7.42
CA THR A 199 -37.14 -25.24 8.05
C THR A 199 -37.40 -25.09 9.54
N ILE A 200 -36.62 -24.30 10.29
CA ILE A 200 -36.84 -24.03 11.71
C ILE A 200 -38.18 -23.30 11.91
N VAL A 201 -38.45 -22.27 11.11
CA VAL A 201 -39.71 -21.54 11.18
C VAL A 201 -40.91 -22.45 10.87
N PHE A 202 -40.80 -23.27 9.83
CA PHE A 202 -41.85 -24.25 9.47
C PHE A 202 -42.10 -25.24 10.59
N MET A 203 -41.05 -25.80 11.18
CA MET A 203 -41.18 -26.69 12.35
C MET A 203 -41.86 -25.99 13.54
N TYR A 204 -41.49 -24.78 13.83
CA TYR A 204 -42.09 -23.97 14.91
C TYR A 204 -43.61 -23.80 14.69
N PHE A 205 -44.04 -23.43 13.48
CA PHE A 205 -45.46 -23.28 13.17
C PHE A 205 -46.20 -24.65 13.21
N TRP A 206 -45.57 -25.71 12.73
CA TRP A 206 -46.17 -27.06 12.80
C TRP A 206 -46.39 -27.51 14.25
N PHE A 207 -45.39 -27.37 15.12
CA PHE A 207 -45.55 -27.68 16.55
C PHE A 207 -46.62 -26.81 17.21
N LYS A 208 -46.70 -25.55 16.88
CA LYS A 208 -47.74 -24.64 17.43
C LYS A 208 -49.14 -25.06 17.00
N MET A 209 -49.33 -25.39 15.75
CA MET A 209 -50.62 -25.91 15.24
C MET A 209 -51.01 -27.21 15.88
N LYS A 210 -50.07 -28.17 16.03
CA LYS A 210 -50.36 -29.45 16.67
C LYS A 210 -50.76 -29.34 18.13
N ASN A 211 -50.22 -28.38 18.86
CA ASN A 211 -50.58 -28.13 20.26
C ASN A 211 -51.87 -27.32 20.44
N GLN A 212 -52.48 -26.79 19.38
CA GLN A 212 -53.78 -26.11 19.43
C GLN A 212 -54.94 -27.02 19.10
N VAL A 213 -54.71 -28.25 18.65
CA VAL A 213 -55.74 -29.23 18.25
C VAL A 213 -55.99 -30.31 19.36
N ILE A 214 -55.34 -30.16 20.51
CA ILE A 214 -55.61 -30.94 21.73
C ILE A 214 -56.32 -30.04 22.73
#